data_c8744379fda596c48a5caae0657bbc49
#
_entry.id   c8744379fda596c48a5caae0657bbc49
#
_cell.length_a   1.000
_cell.length_b   1.000
_cell.length_c   1.000
_cell.angle_alpha   90.00
_cell.angle_beta   90.00
_cell.angle_gamma   90.00
#
_symmetry.space_group_name_H-M   'P 1'
#
loop_
_entity.id
_entity.type
_entity.pdbx_description
1 polymer ?
#
loop_
_entity_poly.entity_id
_entity_poly.type
_entity_poly.pdbx_seq_one_letter_code
_entity_poly.pdbx_strand_id
1 'polypeptide(L)'
;MSIYHSGFSDSIEAFVISRKISGAWNETVFGLNIRIFDHYCAEHYPAEALRQEMVDVWCAKRETENVNSCYTRTLVIRLFIEYLHKHGQTDVLPPLVLKQDKKRRIPHAFSQEELERFFHECDSITPCRGRMAYASELRKITCPVFFRLLYSSGIRTT
;
A
#
# COMPACT_ATOMS: atom_id res chain seq x y z
N MET A 1 7.61 -7.59 -23.39
CA MET A 1 8.72 -7.49 -22.41
C MET A 1 8.12 -7.66 -21.03
N SER A 2 8.58 -8.63 -20.24
CA SER A 2 8.13 -8.79 -18.86
C SER A 2 8.50 -7.55 -18.05
N ILE A 3 7.64 -7.17 -17.09
CA ILE A 3 7.92 -6.09 -16.13
C ILE A 3 8.68 -6.62 -14.90
N TYR A 4 8.94 -7.93 -14.84
CA TYR A 4 9.66 -8.62 -13.79
C TYR A 4 11.07 -8.99 -14.25
N HIS A 5 12.04 -9.02 -13.34
CA HIS A 5 13.47 -9.09 -13.65
C HIS A 5 14.23 -10.18 -12.88
N SER A 6 13.62 -10.81 -11.88
CA SER A 6 14.25 -11.91 -11.12
C SER A 6 14.39 -13.18 -11.97
N GLY A 7 15.22 -14.14 -11.50
CA GLY A 7 15.41 -15.43 -12.16
C GLY A 7 14.14 -16.32 -12.26
N PHE A 8 13.04 -15.89 -11.62
CA PHE A 8 11.73 -16.54 -11.67
C PHE A 8 10.60 -15.61 -12.13
N SER A 9 10.95 -14.59 -12.91
CA SER A 9 10.04 -13.59 -13.50
C SER A 9 8.85 -14.20 -14.25
N ASP A 10 9.07 -15.26 -15.03
CA ASP A 10 8.01 -15.96 -15.77
C ASP A 10 6.99 -16.61 -14.84
N SER A 11 7.45 -17.14 -13.71
CA SER A 11 6.57 -17.73 -12.68
C SER A 11 5.72 -16.65 -11.98
N ILE A 12 6.30 -15.46 -11.74
CA ILE A 12 5.54 -14.31 -11.19
C ILE A 12 4.47 -13.88 -12.19
N GLU A 13 4.81 -13.78 -13.48
CA GLU A 13 3.87 -13.37 -14.52
C GLU A 13 2.70 -14.35 -14.62
N ALA A 14 2.98 -15.65 -14.65
CA ALA A 14 1.96 -16.69 -14.66
C ALA A 14 1.04 -16.65 -13.43
N PHE A 15 1.61 -16.44 -12.23
CA PHE A 15 0.85 -16.25 -11.00
C PHE A 15 -0.09 -15.05 -11.09
N VAL A 16 0.41 -13.89 -11.52
CA VAL A 16 -0.38 -12.66 -11.64
C VAL A 16 -1.51 -12.82 -12.64
N ILE A 17 -1.25 -13.43 -13.79
CA ILE A 17 -2.27 -13.73 -14.79
C ILE A 17 -3.36 -14.64 -14.20
N SER A 18 -2.98 -15.72 -13.53
CA SER A 18 -3.90 -16.65 -12.88
C SER A 18 -4.80 -15.94 -11.85
N ARG A 19 -4.23 -15.05 -11.06
CA ARG A 19 -4.98 -14.27 -10.05
C ARG A 19 -5.91 -13.23 -10.67
N LYS A 20 -5.50 -12.60 -11.77
CA LYS A 20 -6.35 -11.67 -12.55
C LYS A 20 -7.55 -12.39 -13.15
N ILE A 21 -7.35 -13.55 -13.75
CA ILE A 21 -8.42 -14.37 -14.34
C ILE A 21 -9.43 -14.79 -13.27
N SER A 22 -8.97 -15.17 -12.07
CA SER A 22 -9.85 -15.57 -10.95
C SER A 22 -10.57 -14.40 -10.27
N GLY A 23 -10.34 -13.14 -10.69
CA GLY A 23 -10.91 -11.94 -10.05
C GLY A 23 -10.35 -11.63 -8.65
N ALA A 24 -9.33 -12.36 -8.21
CA ALA A 24 -8.75 -12.24 -6.86
C ALA A 24 -7.43 -11.44 -6.85
N TRP A 25 -7.33 -10.43 -7.72
CA TRP A 25 -6.14 -9.59 -7.85
C TRP A 25 -6.44 -8.13 -7.52
N ASN A 26 -5.57 -7.53 -6.71
CA ASN A 26 -5.57 -6.09 -6.43
C ASN A 26 -4.22 -5.52 -6.86
N GLU A 27 -4.22 -4.75 -7.94
CA GLU A 27 -2.98 -4.19 -8.52
C GLU A 27 -2.29 -3.22 -7.58
N THR A 28 -3.05 -2.38 -6.87
CA THR A 28 -2.50 -1.37 -5.94
C THR A 28 -1.80 -2.00 -4.74
N VAL A 29 -2.33 -3.13 -4.25
CA VAL A 29 -1.81 -3.79 -3.04
C VAL A 29 -0.89 -4.95 -3.41
N PHE A 30 -1.40 -5.94 -4.14
CA PHE A 30 -0.64 -7.15 -4.46
C PHE A 30 0.37 -6.91 -5.58
N GLY A 31 -0.03 -6.17 -6.63
CA GLY A 31 0.84 -5.84 -7.75
C GLY A 31 2.06 -5.03 -7.33
N LEU A 32 1.86 -4.04 -6.43
CA LEU A 32 2.98 -3.27 -5.90
C LEU A 32 3.94 -4.16 -5.10
N ASN A 33 3.43 -4.96 -4.16
CA ASN A 33 4.27 -5.79 -3.28
C ASN A 33 5.04 -6.86 -4.06
N ILE A 34 4.44 -7.51 -5.07
CA ILE A 34 5.13 -8.54 -5.86
C ILE A 34 6.23 -7.91 -6.74
N ARG A 35 6.01 -6.72 -7.31
CA ARG A 35 7.05 -6.00 -8.06
C ARG A 35 8.24 -5.59 -7.20
N ILE A 36 7.98 -5.11 -5.98
CA ILE A 36 9.07 -4.74 -5.07
C ILE A 36 9.85 -5.99 -4.64
N PHE A 37 9.18 -7.12 -4.42
CA PHE A 37 9.85 -8.40 -4.14
C PHE A 37 10.71 -8.88 -5.32
N ASP A 38 10.18 -8.83 -6.54
CA ASP A 38 10.90 -9.17 -7.76
C ASP A 38 12.17 -8.31 -7.92
N HIS A 39 12.02 -7.00 -7.76
CA HIS A 39 13.15 -6.06 -7.82
C HIS A 39 14.22 -6.37 -6.77
N TYR A 40 13.79 -6.60 -5.52
CA TYR A 40 14.69 -7.01 -4.45
C TYR A 40 15.46 -8.29 -4.79
N CYS A 41 14.77 -9.31 -5.31
CA CYS A 41 15.42 -10.54 -5.70
C CYS A 41 16.36 -10.36 -6.91
N ALA A 42 15.98 -9.56 -7.89
CA ALA A 42 16.83 -9.28 -9.04
C ALA A 42 18.12 -8.53 -8.65
N GLU A 43 18.05 -7.65 -7.64
CA GLU A 43 19.19 -6.88 -7.17
C GLU A 43 20.14 -7.70 -6.29
N HIS A 44 19.60 -8.51 -5.37
CA HIS A 44 20.41 -9.22 -4.37
C HIS A 44 20.77 -10.65 -4.78
N TYR A 45 20.01 -11.26 -5.69
CA TYR A 45 20.14 -12.65 -6.13
C TYR A 45 19.96 -12.74 -7.67
N PRO A 46 20.83 -12.11 -8.45
CA PRO A 46 20.68 -12.00 -9.90
C PRO A 46 20.66 -13.38 -10.57
N ALA A 47 19.60 -13.61 -11.37
CA ALA A 47 19.40 -14.85 -12.14
C ALA A 47 19.32 -16.15 -11.32
N GLU A 48 19.15 -16.06 -10.00
CA GLU A 48 19.00 -17.25 -9.15
C GLU A 48 17.55 -17.75 -9.14
N ALA A 49 17.38 -19.06 -8.99
CA ALA A 49 16.08 -19.66 -8.72
C ALA A 49 15.59 -19.28 -7.31
N LEU A 50 14.26 -19.31 -7.10
CA LEU A 50 13.66 -18.98 -5.82
C LEU A 50 14.16 -19.90 -4.70
N ARG A 51 14.66 -19.33 -3.61
CA ARG A 51 15.17 -20.03 -2.42
C ARG A 51 14.48 -19.57 -1.15
N GLN A 52 14.50 -20.43 -0.13
CA GLN A 52 13.91 -20.15 1.19
C GLN A 52 14.44 -18.86 1.80
N GLU A 53 15.76 -18.66 1.73
CA GLU A 53 16.42 -17.47 2.27
C GLU A 53 15.85 -16.15 1.74
N MET A 54 15.57 -16.09 0.43
CA MET A 54 14.99 -14.90 -0.21
C MET A 54 13.62 -14.55 0.41
N VAL A 55 12.81 -15.59 0.65
CA VAL A 55 11.48 -15.46 1.23
C VAL A 55 11.55 -15.08 2.69
N ASP A 56 12.42 -15.73 3.46
CA ASP A 56 12.55 -15.51 4.90
C ASP A 56 13.06 -14.10 5.20
N VAL A 57 14.12 -13.66 4.52
CA VAL A 57 14.66 -12.30 4.67
C VAL A 57 13.65 -11.24 4.24
N TRP A 58 12.97 -11.45 3.11
CA TRP A 58 11.96 -10.51 2.65
C TRP A 58 10.77 -10.42 3.59
N CYS A 59 10.26 -11.55 4.08
CA CYS A 59 9.06 -11.61 4.92
C CYS A 59 9.33 -11.29 6.40
N ALA A 60 10.60 -11.23 6.84
CA ALA A 60 10.94 -10.82 8.19
C ALA A 60 10.37 -9.42 8.52
N LYS A 61 9.78 -9.29 9.73
CA LYS A 61 9.25 -8.00 10.18
C LYS A 61 10.38 -7.00 10.38
N ARG A 62 10.27 -5.82 9.77
CA ARG A 62 11.22 -4.72 9.94
C ARG A 62 10.91 -3.93 11.22
N GLU A 63 11.92 -3.33 11.86
CA GLU A 63 11.76 -2.63 13.14
C GLU A 63 10.70 -1.52 13.09
N THR A 64 10.71 -0.71 12.06
CA THR A 64 9.79 0.44 11.88
C THR A 64 8.52 0.09 11.12
N GLU A 65 8.33 -1.18 10.70
CA GLU A 65 7.21 -1.58 9.88
C GLU A 65 5.94 -1.79 10.71
N ASN A 66 4.83 -1.22 10.25
CA ASN A 66 3.51 -1.49 10.82
C ASN A 66 3.12 -2.97 10.57
N VAL A 67 2.49 -3.62 11.56
CA VAL A 67 2.04 -5.02 11.48
C VAL A 67 1.17 -5.29 10.26
N ASN A 68 0.27 -4.35 9.90
CA ASN A 68 -0.61 -4.50 8.74
C ASN A 68 0.15 -4.36 7.41
N SER A 69 1.22 -3.57 7.36
CA SER A 69 2.09 -3.47 6.20
C SER A 69 2.88 -4.77 6.01
N CYS A 70 3.47 -5.29 7.09
CA CYS A 70 4.13 -6.59 7.10
C CYS A 70 3.17 -7.70 6.68
N TYR A 71 1.94 -7.74 7.24
CA TYR A 71 0.89 -8.68 6.85
C TYR A 71 0.66 -8.67 5.35
N THR A 72 0.41 -7.48 4.76
CA THR A 72 0.07 -7.36 3.34
C THR A 72 1.24 -7.77 2.43
N ARG A 73 2.45 -7.37 2.78
CA ARG A 73 3.68 -7.71 2.06
C ARG A 73 3.95 -9.23 2.09
N THR A 74 3.80 -9.85 3.25
CA THR A 74 4.01 -11.29 3.43
C THR A 74 2.90 -12.12 2.78
N LEU A 75 1.64 -11.63 2.82
CA LEU A 75 0.51 -12.35 2.26
C LEU A 75 0.65 -12.61 0.77
N VAL A 76 1.08 -11.62 -0.02
CA VAL A 76 1.22 -11.82 -1.47
C VAL A 76 2.30 -12.84 -1.80
N ILE A 77 3.41 -12.84 -1.04
CA ILE A 77 4.48 -13.83 -1.23
C ILE A 77 4.01 -15.23 -0.84
N ARG A 78 3.26 -15.36 0.25
CA ARG A 78 2.63 -16.62 0.62
C ARG A 78 1.75 -17.16 -0.50
N LEU A 79 0.87 -16.33 -1.05
CA LEU A 79 -0.01 -16.72 -2.15
C LEU A 79 0.76 -17.14 -3.41
N PHE A 80 1.88 -16.47 -3.68
CA PHE A 80 2.78 -16.82 -4.79
C PHE A 80 3.44 -18.19 -4.55
N ILE A 81 3.99 -18.43 -3.37
CA ILE A 81 4.60 -19.73 -3.02
C ILE A 81 3.55 -20.87 -3.06
N GLU A 82 2.35 -20.65 -2.52
CA GLU A 82 1.26 -21.62 -2.60
C GLU A 82 0.85 -21.94 -4.04
N TYR A 83 0.90 -20.93 -4.94
CA TYR A 83 0.69 -21.12 -6.37
C TYR A 83 1.78 -22.01 -6.98
N LEU A 84 3.05 -21.73 -6.69
CA LEU A 84 4.18 -22.54 -7.19
C LEU A 84 4.11 -23.98 -6.71
N HIS A 85 3.75 -24.21 -5.45
CA HIS A 85 3.54 -25.55 -4.90
C HIS A 85 2.47 -26.35 -5.66
N LYS A 86 1.34 -25.73 -5.95
CA LYS A 86 0.27 -26.37 -6.73
C LYS A 86 0.72 -26.82 -8.12
N HIS A 87 1.74 -26.16 -8.67
CA HIS A 87 2.28 -26.47 -9.99
C HIS A 87 3.58 -27.30 -9.93
N GLY A 88 4.00 -27.73 -8.73
CA GLY A 88 5.23 -28.51 -8.55
C GLY A 88 6.51 -27.75 -8.94
N GLN A 89 6.51 -26.43 -8.81
CA GLN A 89 7.60 -25.56 -9.26
C GLN A 89 8.56 -25.14 -8.15
N THR A 90 8.28 -25.47 -6.89
CA THR A 90 9.14 -25.11 -5.76
C THR A 90 8.93 -26.00 -4.55
N ASP A 91 10.00 -26.18 -3.78
CA ASP A 91 9.98 -26.81 -2.45
C ASP A 91 10.08 -25.76 -1.31
N VAL A 92 10.09 -24.46 -1.65
CA VAL A 92 10.17 -23.34 -0.69
C VAL A 92 8.91 -23.30 0.15
N LEU A 93 9.05 -23.30 1.47
CA LEU A 93 7.91 -23.25 2.39
C LEU A 93 7.22 -21.88 2.39
N PRO A 94 5.88 -21.86 2.41
CA PRO A 94 5.13 -20.61 2.50
C PRO A 94 5.45 -19.86 3.81
N PRO A 95 5.67 -18.54 3.77
CA PRO A 95 5.99 -17.77 4.96
C PRO A 95 4.81 -17.71 5.93
N LEU A 96 5.11 -17.58 7.22
CA LEU A 96 4.10 -17.33 8.25
C LEU A 96 3.59 -15.90 8.14
N VAL A 97 2.28 -15.75 7.95
CA VAL A 97 1.63 -14.44 7.89
C VAL A 97 1.18 -14.04 9.29
N LEU A 98 1.68 -12.91 9.78
CA LEU A 98 1.26 -12.34 11.06
C LEU A 98 -0.24 -12.01 11.02
N LYS A 99 -0.91 -12.10 12.18
CA LYS A 99 -2.31 -11.67 12.25
C LYS A 99 -2.41 -10.17 12.04
N GLN A 100 -3.37 -9.76 11.21
CA GLN A 100 -3.68 -8.36 10.99
C GLN A 100 -4.14 -7.69 12.29
N ASP A 101 -3.57 -6.54 12.62
CA ASP A 101 -4.05 -5.72 13.73
C ASP A 101 -5.32 -4.99 13.31
N LYS A 102 -6.47 -5.51 13.76
CA LYS A 102 -7.80 -4.95 13.50
C LYS A 102 -8.16 -3.85 14.50
N LYS A 103 -7.23 -2.99 14.90
CA LYS A 103 -7.58 -1.84 15.73
C LYS A 103 -8.68 -1.05 15.05
N ARG A 104 -9.87 -1.10 15.62
CA ARG A 104 -10.98 -0.25 15.24
C ARG A 104 -10.59 1.18 15.60
N ARG A 105 -10.22 1.99 14.62
CA ARG A 105 -10.12 3.43 14.83
C ARG A 105 -11.55 3.93 15.07
N ILE A 106 -11.83 4.32 16.29
CA ILE A 106 -13.05 5.06 16.61
C ILE A 106 -12.85 6.44 15.97
N PRO A 107 -13.70 6.86 15.02
CA PRO A 107 -13.62 8.19 14.45
C PRO A 107 -13.77 9.22 15.58
N HIS A 108 -12.95 10.26 15.55
CA HIS A 108 -13.12 11.39 16.45
C HIS A 108 -14.38 12.16 16.05
N ALA A 109 -15.31 12.29 16.98
CA ALA A 109 -16.46 13.16 16.80
C ALA A 109 -16.06 14.57 17.30
N PHE A 110 -15.99 15.53 16.39
CA PHE A 110 -15.64 16.90 16.75
C PHE A 110 -16.71 17.51 17.65
N SER A 111 -16.28 18.19 18.72
CA SER A 111 -17.15 19.03 19.49
C SER A 111 -17.51 20.30 18.73
N GLN A 112 -18.55 21.01 19.16
CA GLN A 112 -18.95 22.28 18.55
C GLN A 112 -17.81 23.31 18.57
N GLU A 113 -17.09 23.40 19.69
CA GLU A 113 -15.95 24.31 19.86
C GLU A 113 -14.76 23.95 18.94
N GLU A 114 -14.52 22.64 18.72
CA GLU A 114 -13.48 22.20 17.79
C GLU A 114 -13.82 22.54 16.36
N LEU A 115 -15.09 22.41 15.97
CA LEU A 115 -15.58 22.77 14.64
C LEU A 115 -15.49 24.30 14.42
N GLU A 116 -15.88 25.10 15.39
CA GLU A 116 -15.78 26.57 15.30
C GLU A 116 -14.32 27.00 15.15
N ARG A 117 -13.41 26.44 15.95
CA ARG A 117 -11.97 26.70 15.81
C ARG A 117 -11.44 26.27 14.45
N PHE A 118 -11.82 25.06 13.98
CA PHE A 118 -11.40 24.57 12.69
C PHE A 118 -11.84 25.48 11.54
N PHE A 119 -13.11 25.91 11.54
CA PHE A 119 -13.60 26.82 10.50
C PHE A 119 -13.00 28.22 10.61
N HIS A 120 -12.74 28.69 11.82
CA HIS A 120 -12.02 29.95 12.03
C HIS A 120 -10.60 29.91 11.42
N GLU A 121 -9.86 28.83 11.66
CA GLU A 121 -8.54 28.62 11.04
C GLU A 121 -8.61 28.54 9.51
N CYS A 122 -9.63 27.89 8.96
CA CYS A 122 -9.85 27.86 7.52
C CYS A 122 -10.09 29.26 6.93
N ASP A 123 -10.83 30.12 7.62
CA ASP A 123 -11.12 31.49 7.20
C ASP A 123 -9.89 32.42 7.37
N SER A 124 -9.01 32.08 8.31
CA SER A 124 -7.83 32.88 8.67
C SER A 124 -6.58 32.51 7.87
N ILE A 125 -6.66 31.64 6.87
CA ILE A 125 -5.51 31.22 6.05
C ILE A 125 -4.81 32.44 5.45
N THR A 126 -3.54 32.63 5.84
CA THR A 126 -2.70 33.68 5.28
C THR A 126 -1.87 33.12 4.13
N PRO A 127 -1.98 33.69 2.91
CA PRO A 127 -1.19 33.23 1.78
C PRO A 127 0.32 33.37 2.01
N CYS A 128 1.08 32.35 1.64
CA CYS A 128 2.53 32.44 1.68
C CYS A 128 3.09 33.23 0.48
N ARG A 129 4.27 33.83 0.66
CA ARG A 129 5.00 34.50 -0.41
C ARG A 129 5.94 33.51 -1.13
N GLY A 130 6.29 33.80 -2.37
CA GLY A 130 7.26 33.02 -3.14
C GLY A 130 6.65 32.03 -4.13
N ARG A 131 7.38 30.94 -4.40
CA ARG A 131 7.04 29.97 -5.48
C ARG A 131 5.65 29.35 -5.35
N MET A 132 5.10 29.25 -4.14
CA MET A 132 3.79 28.66 -3.86
C MET A 132 2.69 29.71 -3.64
N ALA A 133 2.94 30.99 -3.91
CA ALA A 133 2.00 32.09 -3.65
C ALA A 133 0.63 31.85 -4.32
N TYR A 134 0.63 31.51 -5.60
CA TYR A 134 -0.64 31.27 -6.34
C TYR A 134 -1.46 30.10 -5.74
N ALA A 135 -0.81 28.98 -5.44
CA ALA A 135 -1.48 27.84 -4.82
C ALA A 135 -2.01 28.17 -3.42
N SER A 136 -1.30 29.03 -2.68
CA SER A 136 -1.67 29.48 -1.35
C SER A 136 -2.88 30.46 -1.39
N GLU A 137 -2.92 31.33 -2.36
CA GLU A 137 -4.08 32.21 -2.61
C GLU A 137 -5.33 31.39 -2.96
N LEU A 138 -5.20 30.39 -3.84
CA LEU A 138 -6.30 29.47 -4.14
C LEU A 138 -6.81 28.75 -2.89
N ARG A 139 -5.91 28.26 -2.03
CA ARG A 139 -6.31 27.60 -0.78
C ARG A 139 -7.07 28.52 0.16
N LYS A 140 -6.69 29.79 0.27
CA LYS A 140 -7.40 30.77 1.07
C LYS A 140 -8.88 30.88 0.65
N ILE A 141 -9.16 30.78 -0.65
CA ILE A 141 -10.53 30.91 -1.18
C ILE A 141 -11.26 29.55 -1.12
N THR A 142 -10.58 28.47 -1.48
CA THR A 142 -11.23 27.17 -1.67
C THR A 142 -11.40 26.37 -0.38
N CYS A 143 -10.45 26.43 0.56
CA CYS A 143 -10.53 25.64 1.79
C CYS A 143 -11.77 25.94 2.65
N PRO A 144 -12.12 27.20 2.91
CA PRO A 144 -13.31 27.51 3.71
C PRO A 144 -14.60 26.93 3.12
N VAL A 145 -14.76 27.06 1.81
CA VAL A 145 -15.94 26.54 1.10
C VAL A 145 -15.95 25.04 1.05
N PHE A 146 -14.82 24.44 0.70
CA PHE A 146 -14.67 22.99 0.56
C PHE A 146 -14.97 22.25 1.87
N PHE A 147 -14.39 22.69 2.98
CA PHE A 147 -14.59 22.01 4.26
C PHE A 147 -16.00 22.19 4.82
N ARG A 148 -16.64 23.35 4.59
CA ARG A 148 -18.05 23.55 4.95
C ARG A 148 -18.97 22.66 4.13
N LEU A 149 -18.71 22.51 2.83
CA LEU A 149 -19.46 21.58 1.97
C LEU A 149 -19.30 20.13 2.43
N LEU A 150 -18.07 19.70 2.73
CA LEU A 150 -17.84 18.35 3.24
C LEU A 150 -18.58 18.09 4.55
N TYR A 151 -18.52 19.05 5.47
CA TYR A 151 -19.18 18.92 6.77
C TYR A 151 -20.71 18.90 6.64
N SER A 152 -21.28 19.79 5.85
CA SER A 152 -22.74 19.91 5.69
C SER A 152 -23.35 18.78 4.86
N SER A 153 -22.63 18.26 3.87
CA SER A 153 -23.13 17.23 2.94
C SER A 153 -22.80 15.80 3.37
N GLY A 154 -21.81 15.62 4.26
CA GLY A 154 -21.32 14.29 4.64
C GLY A 154 -20.67 13.50 3.50
N ILE A 155 -20.33 14.15 2.38
CA ILE A 155 -19.67 13.50 1.23
C ILE A 155 -18.28 13.04 1.64
N ARG A 156 -17.96 11.77 1.35
CA ARG A 156 -16.62 11.22 1.55
C ARG A 156 -15.75 11.53 0.33
N THR A 157 -14.57 12.11 0.57
CA THR A 157 -13.53 12.19 -0.46
C THR A 157 -12.95 10.80 -0.70
N THR A 158 -13.12 10.22 -1.87
CA THR A 158 -12.54 8.93 -2.31
C THR A 158 -11.27 9.17 -3.11
#